data_61da6da07380acd7ea1cfe813f876294
#
_entry.id   61da6da07380acd7ea1cfe813f876294
#
_cell.length_a   1.000
_cell.length_b   1.000
_cell.length_c   1.000
_cell.angle_alpha   90.00
_cell.angle_beta   90.00
_cell.angle_gamma   90.00
#
_symmetry.space_group_name_H-M   'P 1'
#
loop_
_entity.id
_entity.type
_entity.pdbx_description
1 polymer ?
#
loop_
_entity_poly.entity_id
_entity_poly.type
_entity_poly.pdbx_seq_one_letter_code
_entity_poly.pdbx_strand_id
1 'polypeptide(L)'
;MPMNRRTFLGKSCASLGALAILDAAALRAQSAAEEGSMADWTGRHLNEGNWSADAIFLSAIKFLKQPEDIVRVSMPFGGGMGQKDLCGYLTGGFMAIGLFAGPKKASDNAARKKCSQLAKEYYDWWTKNYPLHCGEINKSQTEPCDYKLMGQKTAAFLQALFERESNKG
;
A
#
# COMPACT_ATOMS: atom_id res chain seq x y z
N MET A 1 5.21 62.59 -13.29
CA MET A 1 6.23 61.84 -14.05
C MET A 1 5.57 60.59 -14.66
N PRO A 2 5.56 60.44 -15.99
CA PRO A 2 4.93 59.26 -16.61
C PRO A 2 5.84 58.03 -16.48
N MET A 3 5.31 56.93 -15.97
CA MET A 3 5.98 55.66 -15.81
C MET A 3 6.22 55.01 -17.17
N ASN A 4 7.48 54.68 -17.46
CA ASN A 4 7.92 54.12 -18.75
C ASN A 4 7.49 52.68 -18.90
N ARG A 5 6.68 52.36 -19.94
CA ARG A 5 6.10 51.03 -20.26
C ARG A 5 7.16 49.92 -20.49
N ARG A 6 8.41 50.27 -20.70
CA ARG A 6 9.50 49.28 -20.94
C ARG A 6 10.03 48.60 -19.68
N THR A 7 9.80 49.18 -18.49
CA THR A 7 10.23 48.58 -17.20
C THR A 7 9.24 47.57 -16.61
N PHE A 8 8.03 47.50 -17.16
CA PHE A 8 6.99 46.57 -16.64
C PHE A 8 7.11 45.14 -17.27
N LEU A 9 7.59 45.06 -18.51
CA LEU A 9 7.72 43.76 -19.23
C LEU A 9 8.92 42.91 -18.79
N GLY A 10 9.94 43.51 -18.17
CA GLY A 10 11.17 42.80 -17.77
C GLY A 10 11.04 42.02 -16.45
N LYS A 11 10.03 42.30 -15.61
CA LYS A 11 9.87 41.63 -14.31
C LYS A 11 8.85 40.50 -14.30
N SER A 12 8.03 40.36 -15.34
CA SER A 12 6.98 39.33 -15.42
C SER A 12 7.46 37.99 -16.00
N CYS A 13 8.55 37.96 -16.75
CA CYS A 13 9.04 36.70 -17.36
C CYS A 13 9.82 35.80 -16.38
N ALA A 14 10.47 36.37 -15.36
CA ALA A 14 11.24 35.57 -14.41
C ALA A 14 10.36 34.77 -13.42
N SER A 15 9.18 35.27 -13.10
CA SER A 15 8.27 34.61 -12.16
C SER A 15 7.47 33.46 -12.77
N LEU A 16 7.15 33.53 -14.08
CA LEU A 16 6.45 32.45 -14.80
C LEU A 16 7.34 31.24 -15.03
N GLY A 17 8.63 31.43 -15.25
CA GLY A 17 9.59 30.32 -15.41
C GLY A 17 9.81 29.52 -14.12
N ALA A 18 9.85 30.18 -12.98
CA ALA A 18 10.05 29.52 -11.69
C ALA A 18 8.83 28.68 -11.26
N LEU A 19 7.62 29.17 -11.50
CA LEU A 19 6.38 28.41 -11.23
C LEU A 19 6.28 27.18 -12.13
N ALA A 20 6.58 27.28 -13.42
CA ALA A 20 6.51 26.14 -14.36
C ALA A 20 7.56 25.06 -14.05
N ILE A 21 8.73 25.42 -13.51
CA ILE A 21 9.77 24.46 -13.10
C ILE A 21 9.35 23.74 -11.80
N LEU A 22 8.72 24.43 -10.86
CA LEU A 22 8.21 23.82 -9.63
C LEU A 22 7.08 22.84 -9.92
N ASP A 23 6.16 23.19 -10.83
CA ASP A 23 5.08 22.28 -11.25
C ASP A 23 5.61 21.04 -11.97
N ALA A 24 6.61 21.18 -12.84
CA ALA A 24 7.22 20.05 -13.54
C ALA A 24 8.00 19.13 -12.59
N ALA A 25 8.66 19.67 -11.57
CA ALA A 25 9.34 18.89 -10.53
C ALA A 25 8.33 18.17 -9.63
N ALA A 26 7.24 18.83 -9.25
CA ALA A 26 6.15 18.22 -8.49
C ALA A 26 5.45 17.09 -9.27
N LEU A 27 5.17 17.29 -10.56
CA LEU A 27 4.61 16.26 -11.44
C LEU A 27 5.55 15.06 -11.60
N ARG A 28 6.86 15.29 -11.74
CA ARG A 28 7.85 14.21 -11.79
C ARG A 28 7.96 13.46 -10.46
N ALA A 29 7.90 14.16 -9.33
CA ALA A 29 7.90 13.54 -8.02
C ALA A 29 6.63 12.70 -7.79
N GLN A 30 5.47 13.15 -8.25
CA GLN A 30 4.22 12.40 -8.21
C GLN A 30 4.28 11.16 -9.12
N SER A 31 4.76 11.27 -10.36
CA SER A 31 4.90 10.13 -11.26
C SER A 31 5.89 9.08 -10.72
N ALA A 32 7.01 9.50 -10.15
CA ALA A 32 7.98 8.61 -9.52
C ALA A 32 7.41 7.93 -8.24
N ALA A 33 6.49 8.58 -7.55
CA ALA A 33 5.77 7.98 -6.41
C ALA A 33 4.69 6.99 -6.85
N GLU A 34 4.17 7.12 -8.08
CA GLU A 34 3.22 6.18 -8.66
C GLU A 34 3.88 4.92 -9.24
N GLU A 35 5.13 5.03 -9.69
CA GLU A 35 5.88 3.88 -10.20
C GLU A 35 6.35 2.97 -9.06
N GLY A 36 6.23 1.67 -9.25
CA GLY A 36 6.72 0.64 -8.32
C GLY A 36 5.75 -0.52 -8.15
N SER A 37 6.23 -1.53 -7.48
CA SER A 37 5.45 -2.70 -7.06
C SER A 37 4.75 -2.47 -5.72
N MET A 38 3.80 -3.35 -5.37
CA MET A 38 3.24 -3.34 -4.02
C MET A 38 4.32 -3.49 -2.94
N ALA A 39 5.40 -4.23 -3.22
CA ALA A 39 6.53 -4.38 -2.31
C ALA A 39 7.27 -3.04 -2.08
N ASP A 40 7.49 -2.27 -3.15
CA ASP A 40 8.15 -0.96 -3.05
C ASP A 40 7.29 0.03 -2.26
N TRP A 41 5.99 0.07 -2.54
CA TRP A 41 5.05 0.94 -1.82
C TRP A 41 4.94 0.54 -0.34
N THR A 42 4.85 -0.75 -0.02
CA THR A 42 4.85 -1.23 1.36
C THR A 42 6.11 -0.79 2.10
N GLY A 43 7.29 -0.91 1.46
CA GLY A 43 8.54 -0.43 2.04
C GLY A 43 8.56 1.08 2.30
N ARG A 44 7.94 1.90 1.43
CA ARG A 44 7.79 3.35 1.62
C ARG A 44 6.84 3.67 2.77
N HIS A 45 5.65 3.07 2.78
CA HIS A 45 4.66 3.27 3.84
C HIS A 45 5.19 2.91 5.23
N LEU A 46 5.98 1.84 5.34
CA LEU A 46 6.65 1.49 6.60
C LEU A 46 7.68 2.55 7.03
N ASN A 47 8.45 3.12 6.08
CA ASN A 47 9.38 4.20 6.36
C ASN A 47 8.67 5.51 6.78
N GLU A 48 7.45 5.74 6.31
CA GLU A 48 6.58 6.86 6.67
C GLU A 48 5.92 6.68 8.05
N GLY A 49 6.14 5.53 8.70
CA GLY A 49 5.62 5.26 10.04
C GLY A 49 4.27 4.56 10.07
N ASN A 50 3.75 4.11 8.93
CA ASN A 50 2.54 3.31 8.90
C ASN A 50 2.77 1.94 9.58
N TRP A 51 1.77 1.42 10.24
CA TRP A 51 1.82 0.10 10.84
C TRP A 51 1.68 -0.99 9.78
N SER A 52 2.03 -2.22 10.16
CA SER A 52 2.06 -3.36 9.24
C SER A 52 0.76 -3.60 8.46
N ALA A 53 -0.40 -3.47 9.10
CA ALA A 53 -1.69 -3.65 8.46
C ALA A 53 -1.97 -2.53 7.45
N ASP A 54 -1.68 -1.29 7.83
CA ASP A 54 -1.91 -0.12 7.00
C ASP A 54 -0.98 -0.12 5.78
N ALA A 55 0.30 -0.41 5.98
CA ALA A 55 1.28 -0.42 4.91
C ALA A 55 0.94 -1.43 3.80
N ILE A 56 0.50 -2.64 4.17
CA ILE A 56 0.03 -3.65 3.20
C ILE A 56 -1.26 -3.20 2.52
N PHE A 57 -2.22 -2.71 3.30
CA PHE A 57 -3.53 -2.35 2.76
C PHE A 57 -3.46 -1.11 1.86
N LEU A 58 -2.67 -0.08 2.21
CA LEU A 58 -2.39 1.08 1.35
C LEU A 58 -1.79 0.66 0.01
N SER A 59 -0.81 -0.25 0.03
CA SER A 59 -0.20 -0.77 -1.19
C SER A 59 -1.21 -1.50 -2.07
N ALA A 60 -2.13 -2.26 -1.47
CA ALA A 60 -3.20 -2.94 -2.19
C ALA A 60 -4.25 -1.94 -2.74
N ILE A 61 -4.64 -0.94 -1.96
CA ILE A 61 -5.53 0.15 -2.39
C ILE A 61 -4.96 0.82 -3.64
N LYS A 62 -3.67 1.17 -3.62
CA LYS A 62 -2.98 1.79 -4.74
C LYS A 62 -2.93 0.87 -5.96
N PHE A 63 -2.56 -0.39 -5.78
CA PHE A 63 -2.50 -1.39 -6.85
C PHE A 63 -3.87 -1.61 -7.51
N LEU A 64 -4.92 -1.70 -6.71
CA LEU A 64 -6.30 -1.93 -7.14
C LEU A 64 -7.03 -0.64 -7.56
N LYS A 65 -6.34 0.51 -7.51
CA LYS A 65 -6.89 1.84 -7.86
C LYS A 65 -8.18 2.16 -7.09
N GLN A 66 -8.18 1.89 -5.80
CA GLN A 66 -9.31 2.16 -4.91
C GLN A 66 -9.12 3.48 -4.15
N PRO A 67 -10.19 4.09 -3.63
CA PRO A 67 -10.10 5.30 -2.81
C PRO A 67 -9.22 5.07 -1.56
N GLU A 68 -8.27 5.98 -1.31
CA GLU A 68 -7.30 5.84 -0.21
C GLU A 68 -7.95 5.91 1.17
N ASP A 69 -9.06 6.62 1.30
CA ASP A 69 -9.77 6.83 2.57
C ASP A 69 -10.27 5.54 3.23
N ILE A 70 -10.38 4.44 2.46
CA ILE A 70 -10.74 3.13 3.01
C ILE A 70 -9.64 2.52 3.89
N VAL A 71 -8.40 3.05 3.85
CA VAL A 71 -7.31 2.60 4.74
C VAL A 71 -7.68 2.65 6.22
N ARG A 72 -8.58 3.55 6.60
CA ARG A 72 -9.05 3.68 7.99
C ARG A 72 -9.57 2.38 8.61
N VAL A 73 -10.02 1.43 7.80
CA VAL A 73 -10.51 0.13 8.32
C VAL A 73 -9.38 -0.80 8.75
N SER A 74 -8.14 -0.57 8.28
CA SER A 74 -6.97 -1.36 8.67
C SER A 74 -6.30 -0.86 9.96
N MET A 75 -6.52 0.40 10.34
CA MET A 75 -5.86 1.04 11.48
C MET A 75 -5.95 0.24 12.80
N PRO A 76 -7.09 -0.37 13.19
CA PRO A 76 -7.18 -1.14 14.42
C PRO A 76 -6.36 -2.45 14.41
N PHE A 77 -5.85 -2.89 13.26
CA PHE A 77 -5.17 -4.19 13.10
C PHE A 77 -3.65 -4.10 13.19
N GLY A 78 -3.10 -2.90 13.24
CA GLY A 78 -1.66 -2.68 13.42
C GLY A 78 -1.16 -3.21 14.75
N GLY A 79 0.10 -3.67 14.79
CA GLY A 79 0.73 -4.17 16.02
C GLY A 79 0.04 -5.40 16.65
N GLY A 80 -0.65 -6.21 15.83
CA GLY A 80 -1.46 -7.32 16.28
C GLY A 80 -2.67 -6.84 17.08
N MET A 81 -3.44 -5.91 16.49
CA MET A 81 -4.58 -5.23 17.10
C MET A 81 -4.21 -4.49 18.41
N GLY A 82 -2.97 -3.96 18.47
CA GLY A 82 -2.42 -3.35 19.68
C GLY A 82 -2.17 -4.33 20.84
N GLN A 83 -2.48 -5.61 20.66
CA GLN A 83 -2.39 -6.67 21.70
C GLN A 83 -1.29 -7.69 21.41
N LYS A 84 -0.46 -7.49 20.40
CA LYS A 84 0.55 -8.45 19.92
C LYS A 84 -0.07 -9.80 19.47
N ASP A 85 -1.35 -9.80 19.12
CA ASP A 85 -2.08 -10.94 18.58
C ASP A 85 -1.80 -11.10 17.08
N LEU A 86 -2.77 -11.45 16.23
CA LEU A 86 -2.55 -11.73 14.81
C LEU A 86 -1.72 -10.63 14.13
N CYS A 87 -0.72 -11.06 13.36
CA CYS A 87 0.18 -10.14 12.69
C CYS A 87 -0.57 -9.17 11.75
N GLY A 88 -0.23 -7.87 11.82
CA GLY A 88 -0.87 -6.86 10.97
C GLY A 88 -0.62 -7.07 9.48
N TYR A 89 0.52 -7.63 9.07
CA TYR A 89 0.72 -8.00 7.68
C TYR A 89 -0.27 -9.08 7.23
N LEU A 90 -0.54 -10.07 8.09
CA LEU A 90 -1.52 -11.12 7.81
C LEU A 90 -2.93 -10.53 7.69
N THR A 91 -3.35 -9.72 8.65
CA THR A 91 -4.71 -9.14 8.67
C THR A 91 -4.91 -8.11 7.55
N GLY A 92 -3.91 -7.26 7.27
CA GLY A 92 -3.92 -6.33 6.14
C GLY A 92 -4.00 -7.04 4.79
N GLY A 93 -3.31 -8.18 4.66
CA GLY A 93 -3.41 -9.02 3.46
C GLY A 93 -4.80 -9.64 3.25
N PHE A 94 -5.48 -10.06 4.33
CA PHE A 94 -6.88 -10.49 4.23
C PHE A 94 -7.81 -9.37 3.80
N MET A 95 -7.61 -8.15 4.29
CA MET A 95 -8.38 -6.99 3.83
C MET A 95 -8.13 -6.71 2.35
N ALA A 96 -6.87 -6.79 1.90
CA ALA A 96 -6.51 -6.62 0.49
C ALA A 96 -7.20 -7.67 -0.41
N ILE A 97 -7.25 -8.94 0.01
CA ILE A 97 -7.96 -10.01 -0.69
C ILE A 97 -9.47 -9.74 -0.71
N GLY A 98 -10.03 -9.28 0.40
CA GLY A 98 -11.43 -8.87 0.48
C GLY A 98 -11.77 -7.74 -0.50
N LEU A 99 -10.86 -6.76 -0.62
CA LEU A 99 -11.00 -5.65 -1.55
C LEU A 99 -10.92 -6.11 -3.02
N PHE A 100 -10.03 -7.05 -3.33
CA PHE A 100 -9.82 -7.60 -4.67
C PHE A 100 -10.96 -8.52 -5.13
N ALA A 101 -11.37 -9.47 -4.30
CA ALA A 101 -12.24 -10.57 -4.70
C ALA A 101 -13.51 -10.72 -3.86
N GLY A 102 -13.69 -9.87 -2.86
CA GLY A 102 -14.86 -9.92 -1.99
C GLY A 102 -16.17 -9.55 -2.70
N PRO A 103 -17.29 -10.07 -2.23
CA PRO A 103 -18.58 -9.82 -2.83
C PRO A 103 -19.02 -8.36 -2.64
N LYS A 104 -19.38 -7.67 -3.72
CA LYS A 104 -19.98 -6.32 -3.66
C LYS A 104 -21.41 -6.34 -3.13
N LYS A 105 -22.08 -7.48 -3.18
CA LYS A 105 -23.41 -7.73 -2.62
C LYS A 105 -23.35 -8.96 -1.74
N ALA A 106 -23.98 -8.92 -0.57
CA ALA A 106 -23.94 -10.03 0.39
C ALA A 106 -24.47 -11.36 -0.19
N SER A 107 -25.32 -11.31 -1.21
CA SER A 107 -25.88 -12.47 -1.91
C SER A 107 -24.97 -13.10 -2.96
N ASP A 108 -23.81 -12.48 -3.28
CA ASP A 108 -22.88 -13.01 -4.29
C ASP A 108 -22.02 -14.15 -3.70
N ASN A 109 -22.55 -15.36 -3.77
CA ASN A 109 -21.90 -16.55 -3.27
C ASN A 109 -20.69 -16.97 -4.10
N ALA A 110 -20.63 -16.65 -5.40
CA ALA A 110 -19.50 -16.96 -6.25
C ALA A 110 -18.27 -16.12 -5.85
N ALA A 111 -18.44 -14.82 -5.70
CA ALA A 111 -17.38 -13.93 -5.21
C ALA A 111 -16.96 -14.31 -3.77
N ARG A 112 -17.90 -14.66 -2.89
CA ARG A 112 -17.58 -15.15 -1.54
C ARG A 112 -16.69 -16.38 -1.57
N LYS A 113 -17.04 -17.38 -2.39
CA LYS A 113 -16.25 -18.61 -2.56
C LYS A 113 -14.85 -18.31 -3.08
N LYS A 114 -14.75 -17.45 -4.10
CA LYS A 114 -13.47 -17.00 -4.66
C LYS A 114 -12.60 -16.32 -3.62
N CYS A 115 -13.16 -15.36 -2.91
CA CYS A 115 -12.46 -14.65 -1.83
C CYS A 115 -11.92 -15.63 -0.77
N SER A 116 -12.74 -16.59 -0.32
CA SER A 116 -12.32 -17.60 0.65
C SER A 116 -11.19 -18.50 0.14
N GLN A 117 -11.19 -18.85 -1.15
CA GLN A 117 -10.12 -19.64 -1.75
C GLN A 117 -8.79 -18.88 -1.75
N LEU A 118 -8.81 -17.61 -2.14
CA LEU A 118 -7.61 -16.77 -2.14
C LEU A 118 -7.11 -16.50 -0.71
N ALA A 119 -8.02 -16.26 0.22
CA ALA A 119 -7.70 -16.10 1.63
C ALA A 119 -7.01 -17.36 2.20
N LYS A 120 -7.53 -18.57 1.85
CA LYS A 120 -6.89 -19.82 2.24
C LYS A 120 -5.49 -19.96 1.67
N GLU A 121 -5.29 -19.67 0.39
CA GLU A 121 -3.98 -19.74 -0.27
C GLU A 121 -2.97 -18.78 0.41
N TYR A 122 -3.39 -17.56 0.72
CA TYR A 122 -2.57 -16.61 1.44
C TYR A 122 -2.24 -17.07 2.86
N TYR A 123 -3.21 -17.62 3.59
CA TYR A 123 -3.00 -18.18 4.92
C TYR A 123 -2.00 -19.34 4.91
N ASP A 124 -2.14 -20.27 3.95
CA ASP A 124 -1.25 -21.42 3.80
C ASP A 124 0.20 -20.95 3.45
N TRP A 125 0.34 -19.93 2.62
CA TRP A 125 1.64 -19.31 2.35
C TRP A 125 2.21 -18.63 3.60
N TRP A 126 1.39 -17.87 4.33
CA TRP A 126 1.82 -17.18 5.54
C TRP A 126 2.36 -18.15 6.59
N THR A 127 1.59 -19.19 6.93
CA THR A 127 1.94 -20.14 7.98
C THR A 127 3.16 -21.00 7.67
N LYS A 128 3.53 -21.13 6.40
CA LYS A 128 4.80 -21.77 5.99
C LYS A 128 6.02 -20.87 6.19
N ASN A 129 5.83 -19.56 6.22
CA ASN A 129 6.93 -18.61 6.23
C ASN A 129 7.07 -17.85 7.56
N TYR A 130 5.97 -17.66 8.30
CA TYR A 130 5.93 -16.78 9.46
C TYR A 130 5.00 -17.30 10.56
N PRO A 131 5.27 -16.98 11.83
CA PRO A 131 4.33 -17.17 12.91
C PRO A 131 3.05 -16.34 12.71
N LEU A 132 1.94 -16.80 13.30
CA LEU A 132 0.66 -16.09 13.22
C LEU A 132 0.64 -14.81 14.05
N HIS A 133 1.23 -14.87 15.25
CA HIS A 133 1.10 -13.81 16.23
C HIS A 133 2.27 -12.85 16.19
N CYS A 134 1.97 -11.55 16.23
CA CYS A 134 2.93 -10.47 16.24
C CYS A 134 3.96 -10.61 17.41
N GLY A 135 3.49 -11.08 18.58
CA GLY A 135 4.35 -11.32 19.72
C GLY A 135 5.36 -12.48 19.54
N GLU A 136 5.08 -13.43 18.68
CA GLU A 136 5.95 -14.58 18.37
C GLU A 136 7.02 -14.21 17.33
N ILE A 137 6.66 -13.37 16.36
CA ILE A 137 7.60 -12.89 15.34
C ILE A 137 8.83 -12.23 15.99
N ASN A 138 8.62 -11.49 17.07
CA ASN A 138 9.71 -10.83 17.81
C ASN A 138 10.56 -11.78 18.67
N LYS A 139 10.04 -12.96 19.00
CA LYS A 139 10.71 -13.90 19.91
C LYS A 139 11.45 -15.02 19.19
N SER A 140 11.00 -15.39 17.99
CA SER A 140 11.45 -16.59 17.30
C SER A 140 12.76 -16.42 16.53
N GLN A 141 13.36 -15.22 16.52
CA GLN A 141 14.52 -14.94 15.68
C GLN A 141 15.78 -14.75 16.52
N THR A 142 16.76 -15.59 16.24
CA THR A 142 18.15 -15.43 16.70
C THR A 142 18.83 -14.21 16.05
N GLU A 143 18.21 -13.64 14.99
CA GLU A 143 18.58 -12.38 14.34
C GLU A 143 17.39 -11.41 14.31
N PRO A 144 17.63 -10.07 14.30
CA PRO A 144 16.56 -9.10 14.22
C PRO A 144 15.69 -9.36 12.98
N CYS A 145 14.39 -9.57 13.17
CA CYS A 145 13.46 -9.72 12.05
C CYS A 145 13.44 -8.44 11.24
N ASP A 146 13.82 -8.52 9.98
CA ASP A 146 13.62 -7.41 9.06
C ASP A 146 12.12 -7.29 8.73
N TYR A 147 11.42 -6.56 9.60
CA TYR A 147 9.99 -6.28 9.46
C TYR A 147 9.64 -5.68 8.10
N LYS A 148 10.51 -4.84 7.57
CA LYS A 148 10.32 -4.21 6.26
C LYS A 148 10.38 -5.26 5.16
N LEU A 149 11.39 -6.12 5.17
CA LEU A 149 11.53 -7.21 4.20
C LEU A 149 10.35 -8.18 4.28
N MET A 150 9.87 -8.52 5.48
CA MET A 150 8.69 -9.35 5.67
C MET A 150 7.44 -8.70 5.04
N GLY A 151 7.24 -7.41 5.26
CA GLY A 151 6.16 -6.65 4.63
C GLY A 151 6.27 -6.64 3.11
N GLN A 152 7.47 -6.39 2.58
CA GLN A 152 7.73 -6.38 1.13
C GLN A 152 7.48 -7.76 0.50
N LYS A 153 7.90 -8.86 1.12
CA LYS A 153 7.62 -10.23 0.65
C LYS A 153 6.13 -10.54 0.67
N THR A 154 5.43 -10.08 1.70
CA THR A 154 3.98 -10.24 1.81
C THR A 154 3.26 -9.50 0.67
N ALA A 155 3.65 -8.26 0.42
CA ALA A 155 3.10 -7.44 -0.66
C ALA A 155 3.38 -8.03 -2.05
N ALA A 156 4.59 -8.55 -2.27
CA ALA A 156 4.95 -9.22 -3.52
C ALA A 156 4.10 -10.47 -3.77
N PHE A 157 3.86 -11.29 -2.73
CA PHE A 157 2.97 -12.45 -2.84
C PHE A 157 1.55 -12.03 -3.21
N LEU A 158 0.99 -11.02 -2.54
CA LEU A 158 -0.36 -10.52 -2.82
C LEU A 158 -0.48 -9.96 -4.24
N GLN A 159 0.51 -9.21 -4.70
CA GLN A 159 0.53 -8.70 -6.07
C GLN A 159 0.50 -9.83 -7.09
N ALA A 160 1.38 -10.82 -6.95
CA ALA A 160 1.41 -11.98 -7.84
C ALA A 160 0.09 -12.76 -7.82
N LEU A 161 -0.54 -12.88 -6.65
CA LEU A 161 -1.86 -13.49 -6.49
C LEU A 161 -2.92 -12.72 -7.29
N PHE A 162 -2.96 -11.41 -7.18
CA PHE A 162 -3.93 -10.55 -7.86
C PHE A 162 -3.74 -10.54 -9.37
N GLU A 163 -2.49 -10.41 -9.84
CA GLU A 163 -2.15 -10.47 -11.26
C GLU A 163 -2.55 -11.81 -11.89
N ARG A 164 -2.20 -12.91 -11.22
CA ARG A 164 -2.59 -14.26 -11.68
C ARG A 164 -4.10 -14.41 -11.82
N GLU A 165 -4.86 -13.90 -10.88
CA GLU A 165 -6.32 -14.03 -10.88
C GLU A 165 -6.99 -13.07 -11.86
N SER A 166 -6.42 -11.90 -12.10
CA SER A 166 -6.89 -10.96 -13.11
C SER A 166 -6.69 -11.51 -14.54
N ASN A 167 -5.65 -12.30 -14.78
CA ASN A 167 -5.37 -12.90 -16.08
C ASN A 167 -6.22 -14.14 -16.41
N LYS A 168 -7.05 -14.63 -15.47
CA LYS A 168 -7.96 -15.77 -15.68
C LYS A 168 -9.36 -15.38 -16.16
N GLY A 169 -9.68 -14.10 -16.11
CA GLY A 169 -10.99 -13.53 -16.49
C GLY A 169 -10.92 -12.83 -17.81
#